data_2c15d89620b760d9399d6a92f04b0643
#
_entry.id   2c15d89620b760d9399d6a92f04b0643
#
_cell.length_a   1.000
_cell.length_b   1.000
_cell.length_c   1.000
_cell.angle_alpha   90.00
_cell.angle_beta   90.00
_cell.angle_gamma   90.00
#
_symmetry.space_group_name_H-M   'P 1'
#
loop_
_entity.id
_entity.type
_entity.pdbx_description
1 polymer ?
#
loop_
_entity_poly.entity_id
_entity_poly.type
_entity_poly.pdbx_seq_one_letter_code
_entity_poly.pdbx_strand_id
1 'polypeptide(L)'
;MTPFYLFFGVLVIYIFQSQINLNKLKGFTVVFIILFIFSPFTYSYVSITQTDKRTDYPGKEIAQKIQNEWDKDFNNPINVVLGNEWDAGNLSYHLKSRPVWEGSVDKSKLNNYTNFMCINEVCIGNK
;
A
#
# COMPACT_ATOMS: atom_id res chain seq x y z
N MET A 1 -11.60 -6.89 6.66
CA MET A 1 -12.00 -6.75 8.08
C MET A 1 -12.75 -5.43 8.39
N THR A 2 -13.12 -4.65 7.41
CA THR A 2 -13.78 -3.33 7.56
C THR A 2 -15.26 -3.33 8.00
N PRO A 3 -16.09 -4.34 7.74
CA PRO A 3 -17.51 -4.24 8.12
C PRO A 3 -17.78 -4.29 9.63
N PHE A 4 -16.88 -4.86 10.43
CA PHE A 4 -17.10 -5.02 11.87
C PHE A 4 -17.12 -3.69 12.63
N TYR A 5 -16.33 -2.71 12.19
CA TYR A 5 -16.26 -1.39 12.83
C TYR A 5 -17.53 -0.54 12.62
N LEU A 6 -18.17 -0.69 11.47
CA LEU A 6 -19.44 0.00 11.17
C LEU A 6 -20.57 -0.49 12.09
N PHE A 7 -20.68 -1.81 12.30
CA PHE A 7 -21.66 -2.39 13.20
C PHE A 7 -21.41 -2.04 14.67
N PHE A 8 -20.15 -1.90 15.08
CA PHE A 8 -19.81 -1.52 16.43
C PHE A 8 -20.34 -0.13 16.80
N GLY A 9 -20.22 0.86 15.91
CA GLY A 9 -20.77 2.20 16.13
C GLY A 9 -22.29 2.19 16.28
N VAL A 10 -23.00 1.44 15.44
CA VAL A 10 -24.46 1.28 15.53
C VAL A 10 -24.87 0.57 16.82
N LEU A 11 -24.15 -0.47 17.22
CA LEU A 11 -24.39 -1.22 18.45
C LEU A 11 -24.23 -0.32 19.69
N VAL A 12 -23.17 0.50 19.74
CA VAL A 12 -22.95 1.44 20.84
C VAL A 12 -24.10 2.45 20.95
N ILE A 13 -24.53 3.02 19.83
CA ILE A 13 -25.68 3.94 19.81
C ILE A 13 -26.96 3.24 20.29
N TYR A 14 -27.20 2.01 19.87
CA TYR A 14 -28.36 1.23 20.25
C TYR A 14 -28.38 0.92 21.76
N ILE A 15 -27.24 0.54 22.34
CA ILE A 15 -27.13 0.24 23.79
C ILE A 15 -27.33 1.50 24.64
N PHE A 16 -26.75 2.63 24.21
CA PHE A 16 -26.77 3.86 24.98
C PHE A 16 -27.88 4.85 24.58
N GLN A 17 -28.79 4.47 23.67
CA GLN A 17 -29.85 5.35 23.17
C GLN A 17 -30.72 6.01 24.28
N SER A 18 -30.96 5.30 25.37
CA SER A 18 -31.74 5.83 26.52
C SER A 18 -31.00 6.87 27.36
N GLN A 19 -29.65 6.90 27.24
CA GLN A 19 -28.81 7.85 27.97
C GLN A 19 -28.40 9.05 27.09
N ILE A 20 -28.70 9.01 25.79
CA ILE A 20 -28.40 10.10 24.87
C ILE A 20 -29.34 11.27 25.12
N ASN A 21 -28.83 12.34 25.69
CA ASN A 21 -29.58 13.56 25.90
C ASN A 21 -29.47 14.46 24.66
N LEU A 22 -30.57 14.58 23.90
CA LEU A 22 -30.62 15.38 22.68
C LEU A 22 -30.32 16.88 22.90
N ASN A 23 -30.52 17.40 24.11
CA ASN A 23 -30.15 18.79 24.43
C ASN A 23 -28.63 19.02 24.45
N LYS A 24 -27.86 17.97 24.66
CA LYS A 24 -26.38 18.02 24.58
C LYS A 24 -25.84 17.80 23.15
N LEU A 25 -26.74 17.45 22.22
CA LEU A 25 -26.36 17.20 20.82
C LEU A 25 -25.78 18.44 20.14
N LYS A 26 -26.20 19.64 20.54
CA LYS A 26 -25.65 20.91 20.01
C LYS A 26 -24.14 21.02 20.25
N GLY A 27 -23.68 20.68 21.46
CA GLY A 27 -22.25 20.68 21.78
C GLY A 27 -21.48 19.66 20.94
N PHE A 28 -22.01 18.46 20.80
CA PHE A 28 -21.42 17.42 19.94
C PHE A 28 -21.34 17.88 18.48
N THR A 29 -22.42 18.46 17.95
CA THR A 29 -22.45 18.96 16.57
C THR A 29 -21.39 20.03 16.31
N VAL A 30 -21.22 20.97 17.25
CA VAL A 30 -20.18 22.00 17.13
C VAL A 30 -18.77 21.37 17.10
N VAL A 31 -18.46 20.48 18.03
CA VAL A 31 -17.17 19.79 18.07
C VAL A 31 -16.95 18.96 16.80
N PHE A 32 -17.99 18.25 16.35
CA PHE A 32 -17.92 17.46 15.12
C PHE A 32 -17.61 18.32 13.89
N ILE A 33 -18.28 19.45 13.73
CA ILE A 33 -18.06 20.38 12.61
C ILE A 33 -16.63 20.93 12.66
N ILE A 34 -16.15 21.33 13.86
CA ILE A 34 -14.79 21.84 14.03
C ILE A 34 -13.77 20.76 13.61
N LEU A 35 -13.90 19.53 14.09
CA LEU A 35 -13.02 18.43 13.73
C LEU A 35 -13.10 18.08 12.24
N PHE A 36 -14.30 18.10 11.67
CA PHE A 36 -14.53 17.81 10.26
C PHE A 36 -13.86 18.83 9.34
N ILE A 37 -13.91 20.12 9.70
CA ILE A 37 -13.26 21.19 8.97
C ILE A 37 -11.74 21.16 9.20
N PHE A 38 -11.30 20.92 10.44
CA PHE A 38 -9.88 20.94 10.80
C PHE A 38 -9.11 19.74 10.23
N SER A 39 -9.75 18.58 10.09
CA SER A 39 -9.14 17.35 9.60
C SER A 39 -8.48 17.48 8.22
N PRO A 40 -9.14 18.00 7.17
CA PRO A 40 -8.50 18.15 5.85
C PRO A 40 -7.35 19.16 5.86
N PHE A 41 -7.41 20.21 6.68
CA PHE A 41 -6.30 21.17 6.81
C PHE A 41 -5.07 20.51 7.45
N THR A 42 -5.27 19.75 8.53
CA THR A 42 -4.20 19.02 9.19
C THR A 42 -3.59 18.00 8.24
N TYR A 43 -4.44 17.25 7.52
CA TYR A 43 -3.96 16.28 6.54
C TYR A 43 -3.16 16.95 5.41
N SER A 44 -3.63 18.08 4.88
CA SER A 44 -2.93 18.85 3.85
C SER A 44 -1.58 19.36 4.36
N TYR A 45 -1.55 19.90 5.57
CA TYR A 45 -0.31 20.37 6.19
C TYR A 45 0.72 19.23 6.34
N VAL A 46 0.30 18.12 6.91
CA VAL A 46 1.15 16.91 7.05
C VAL A 46 1.56 16.39 5.66
N SER A 47 0.67 16.51 4.67
CA SER A 47 0.94 16.07 3.30
C SER A 47 2.02 16.90 2.60
N ILE A 48 2.09 18.18 2.87
CA ILE A 48 3.10 19.07 2.28
C ILE A 48 4.44 18.97 3.01
N THR A 49 4.41 18.80 4.34
CA THR A 49 5.63 18.82 5.17
C THR A 49 6.36 17.46 5.24
N GLN A 50 5.64 16.36 5.08
CA GLN A 50 6.25 15.03 5.10
C GLN A 50 6.45 14.52 3.67
N THR A 51 7.70 14.41 3.24
CA THR A 51 8.09 13.94 1.90
C THR A 51 8.26 12.43 1.81
N ASP A 52 8.29 11.72 2.93
CA ASP A 52 8.56 10.28 2.98
C ASP A 52 7.27 9.48 3.24
N LYS A 53 6.35 9.53 2.29
CA LYS A 53 5.08 8.79 2.37
C LYS A 53 5.08 7.59 1.45
N ARG A 54 4.40 6.54 1.87
CA ARG A 54 4.10 5.38 1.01
C ARG A 54 3.35 5.76 -0.28
N THR A 55 2.59 6.87 -0.25
CA THR A 55 1.89 7.39 -1.44
C THR A 55 2.82 7.99 -2.48
N ASP A 56 4.02 8.44 -2.07
CA ASP A 56 5.00 9.09 -2.95
C ASP A 56 6.05 8.08 -3.48
N TYR A 57 5.77 6.78 -3.32
CA TYR A 57 6.65 5.72 -3.81
C TYR A 57 6.80 5.81 -5.34
N PRO A 58 8.03 6.02 -5.85
CA PRO A 58 8.28 6.24 -7.27
C PRO A 58 8.28 4.90 -8.06
N GLY A 59 7.20 4.15 -7.97
CA GLY A 59 7.11 2.78 -8.48
C GLY A 59 7.37 2.66 -9.98
N LYS A 60 6.94 3.65 -10.78
CA LYS A 60 7.22 3.68 -12.23
C LYS A 60 8.71 3.84 -12.53
N GLU A 61 9.38 4.75 -11.83
CA GLU A 61 10.81 5.01 -12.05
C GLU A 61 11.66 3.81 -11.64
N ILE A 62 11.31 3.18 -10.51
CA ILE A 62 11.95 1.97 -10.04
C ILE A 62 11.75 0.82 -11.04
N ALA A 63 10.52 0.61 -11.51
CA ALA A 63 10.21 -0.42 -12.48
C ALA A 63 10.96 -0.18 -13.82
N GLN A 64 11.07 1.06 -14.28
CA GLN A 64 11.83 1.39 -15.48
C GLN A 64 13.32 1.12 -15.30
N LYS A 65 13.91 1.49 -14.16
CA LYS A 65 15.32 1.18 -13.89
C LYS A 65 15.56 -0.33 -13.88
N ILE A 66 14.72 -1.07 -13.19
CA ILE A 66 14.83 -2.54 -13.10
C ILE A 66 14.63 -3.18 -14.47
N GLN A 67 13.66 -2.73 -15.27
CA GLN A 67 13.48 -3.21 -16.64
C GLN A 67 14.70 -2.94 -17.52
N ASN A 68 15.26 -1.74 -17.44
CA ASN A 68 16.45 -1.39 -18.21
C ASN A 68 17.69 -2.22 -17.81
N GLU A 69 17.84 -2.54 -16.53
CA GLU A 69 18.93 -3.43 -16.09
C GLU A 69 18.70 -4.86 -16.58
N TRP A 70 17.46 -5.37 -16.48
CA TRP A 70 17.10 -6.68 -17.00
C TRP A 70 17.35 -6.81 -18.50
N ASP A 71 16.95 -5.82 -19.28
CA ASP A 71 17.06 -5.81 -20.75
C ASP A 71 18.53 -5.72 -21.23
N LYS A 72 19.50 -5.37 -20.37
CA LYS A 72 20.94 -5.43 -20.71
C LYS A 72 21.47 -6.86 -20.75
N ASP A 73 21.00 -7.69 -19.81
CA ASP A 73 21.55 -9.04 -19.62
C ASP A 73 20.65 -10.11 -20.23
N PHE A 74 19.35 -9.84 -20.36
CA PHE A 74 18.35 -10.81 -20.79
C PHE A 74 17.37 -10.23 -21.81
N ASN A 75 17.04 -11.04 -22.82
CA ASN A 75 16.03 -10.68 -23.84
C ASN A 75 14.63 -11.24 -23.52
N ASN A 76 14.49 -11.96 -22.43
CA ASN A 76 13.24 -12.60 -22.03
C ASN A 76 12.40 -11.68 -21.13
N PRO A 77 11.06 -11.76 -21.17
CA PRO A 77 10.22 -11.00 -20.27
C PRO A 77 10.40 -11.44 -18.81
N ILE A 78 10.26 -10.50 -17.88
CA ILE A 78 10.23 -10.80 -16.45
C ILE A 78 8.86 -11.42 -16.14
N ASN A 79 8.84 -12.67 -15.63
CA ASN A 79 7.59 -13.39 -15.34
C ASN A 79 7.33 -13.51 -13.84
N VAL A 80 8.37 -13.37 -13.01
CA VAL A 80 8.29 -13.57 -11.57
C VAL A 80 9.01 -12.46 -10.82
N VAL A 81 8.43 -12.06 -9.70
CA VAL A 81 9.05 -11.16 -8.72
C VAL A 81 9.01 -11.82 -7.34
N LEU A 82 10.15 -11.79 -6.66
CA LEU A 82 10.33 -12.27 -5.30
C LEU A 82 10.78 -11.11 -4.42
N GLY A 83 10.28 -11.03 -3.23
CA GLY A 83 10.63 -9.96 -2.28
C GLY A 83 9.54 -9.76 -1.25
N ASN A 84 9.70 -8.71 -0.44
CA ASN A 84 8.65 -8.33 0.48
C ASN A 84 7.38 -7.89 -0.29
N GLU A 85 6.23 -8.03 0.37
CA GLU A 85 4.92 -7.76 -0.24
C GLU A 85 4.80 -6.34 -0.81
N TRP A 86 5.39 -5.36 -0.14
CA TRP A 86 5.29 -3.96 -0.54
C TRP A 86 6.11 -3.66 -1.80
N ASP A 87 7.40 -3.95 -1.78
CA ASP A 87 8.30 -3.60 -2.89
C ASP A 87 8.06 -4.50 -4.10
N ALA A 88 7.98 -5.81 -3.89
CA ALA A 88 7.73 -6.77 -4.96
C ALA A 88 6.32 -6.62 -5.55
N GLY A 89 5.30 -6.34 -4.74
CA GLY A 89 3.94 -6.06 -5.20
C GLY A 89 3.85 -4.80 -6.06
N ASN A 90 4.46 -3.71 -5.61
CA ASN A 90 4.54 -2.47 -6.40
C ASN A 90 5.31 -2.66 -7.71
N LEU A 91 6.43 -3.37 -7.66
CA LEU A 91 7.22 -3.67 -8.85
C LEU A 91 6.44 -4.52 -9.85
N SER A 92 5.78 -5.58 -9.40
CA SER A 92 4.89 -6.41 -10.21
C SER A 92 3.79 -5.59 -10.90
N TYR A 93 3.21 -4.61 -10.19
CA TYR A 93 2.18 -3.73 -10.74
C TYR A 93 2.71 -2.78 -11.82
N HIS A 94 3.92 -2.24 -11.66
CA HIS A 94 4.47 -1.22 -12.56
C HIS A 94 5.28 -1.77 -13.74
N LEU A 95 5.76 -3.02 -13.68
CA LEU A 95 6.43 -3.68 -14.80
C LEU A 95 5.45 -3.96 -15.94
N LYS A 96 5.92 -3.81 -17.19
CA LYS A 96 5.09 -4.03 -18.40
C LYS A 96 4.58 -5.46 -18.53
N SER A 97 5.40 -6.43 -18.17
CA SER A 97 5.10 -7.86 -18.24
C SER A 97 4.11 -8.34 -17.18
N ARG A 98 3.81 -7.50 -16.15
CA ARG A 98 2.93 -7.86 -15.03
C ARG A 98 3.32 -9.19 -14.39
N PRO A 99 4.56 -9.35 -13.93
CA PRO A 99 5.04 -10.60 -13.37
C PRO A 99 4.27 -11.00 -12.11
N VAL A 100 4.23 -12.29 -11.83
CA VAL A 100 3.58 -12.83 -10.64
C VAL A 100 4.49 -12.68 -9.43
N TRP A 101 3.97 -12.18 -8.31
CA TRP A 101 4.67 -12.20 -7.03
C TRP A 101 4.57 -13.59 -6.40
N GLU A 102 5.71 -14.23 -6.13
CA GLU A 102 5.81 -15.58 -5.55
C GLU A 102 6.30 -15.60 -4.08
N GLY A 103 6.18 -14.47 -3.39
CA GLY A 103 6.52 -14.35 -1.97
C GLY A 103 7.95 -13.87 -1.70
N SER A 104 8.44 -14.11 -0.49
CA SER A 104 9.77 -13.68 -0.06
C SER A 104 10.88 -14.40 -0.83
N VAL A 105 12.05 -13.74 -0.91
CA VAL A 105 13.24 -14.30 -1.52
C VAL A 105 13.70 -15.52 -0.72
N ASP A 106 13.65 -16.69 -1.34
CA ASP A 106 14.19 -17.93 -0.80
C ASP A 106 15.26 -18.44 -1.78
N LYS A 107 16.49 -18.58 -1.29
CA LYS A 107 17.63 -19.03 -2.11
C LYS A 107 17.39 -20.43 -2.70
N SER A 108 16.61 -21.28 -2.04
CA SER A 108 16.28 -22.61 -2.55
C SER A 108 15.40 -22.56 -3.80
N LYS A 109 14.57 -21.55 -3.92
CA LYS A 109 13.67 -21.35 -5.06
C LYS A 109 14.35 -20.74 -6.27
N LEU A 110 15.45 -19.99 -6.09
CA LEU A 110 16.17 -19.32 -7.18
C LEU A 110 16.68 -20.29 -8.25
N ASN A 111 17.02 -21.52 -7.88
CA ASN A 111 17.47 -22.55 -8.81
C ASN A 111 16.39 -23.02 -9.81
N ASN A 112 15.14 -22.65 -9.59
CA ASN A 112 14.01 -23.03 -10.47
C ASN A 112 13.80 -22.03 -11.62
N TYR A 113 14.58 -20.96 -11.66
CA TYR A 113 14.46 -19.92 -12.68
C TYR A 113 15.60 -20.04 -13.71
N THR A 114 15.27 -19.88 -14.99
CA THR A 114 16.24 -19.93 -16.09
C THR A 114 17.16 -18.71 -16.04
N ASN A 115 16.59 -17.55 -15.80
CA ASN A 115 17.31 -16.29 -15.62
C ASN A 115 16.77 -15.60 -14.38
N PHE A 116 17.66 -15.07 -13.56
CA PHE A 116 17.25 -14.25 -12.43
C PHE A 116 18.26 -13.14 -12.13
N MET A 117 17.78 -12.05 -11.58
CA MET A 117 18.58 -10.92 -11.13
C MET A 117 18.01 -10.42 -9.80
N CYS A 118 18.88 -10.14 -8.84
CA CYS A 118 18.49 -9.56 -7.56
C CYS A 118 19.02 -8.15 -7.44
N ILE A 119 18.13 -7.21 -7.14
CA ILE A 119 18.46 -5.79 -6.91
C ILE A 119 17.93 -5.45 -5.53
N ASN A 120 18.83 -5.16 -4.59
CA ASN A 120 18.53 -4.97 -3.17
C ASN A 120 17.80 -6.18 -2.57
N GLU A 121 16.57 -5.98 -2.09
CA GLU A 121 15.75 -7.01 -1.44
C GLU A 121 14.73 -7.67 -2.39
N VAL A 122 14.76 -7.30 -3.67
CA VAL A 122 13.83 -7.83 -4.67
C VAL A 122 14.61 -8.60 -5.72
N CYS A 123 14.15 -9.82 -6.01
CA CYS A 123 14.67 -10.63 -7.12
C CYS A 123 13.59 -10.75 -8.20
N ILE A 124 14.02 -10.64 -9.45
CA ILE A 124 13.18 -10.79 -10.64
C ILE A 124 13.69 -11.98 -11.45
N GLY A 125 12.78 -12.67 -12.11
CA GLY A 125 13.17 -13.87 -12.84
C GLY A 125 12.24 -14.23 -13.98
N ASN A 126 12.75 -15.20 -14.77
CA ASN A 126 11.99 -15.89 -15.79
C ASN A 126 12.06 -17.39 -15.53
N LYS A 127 10.92 -18.07 -15.66
CA LYS A 127 10.80 -19.54 -15.59
C LYS A 127 11.02 -20.17 -16.95
#